data_9df864bb46e52d470fad822c69b1589c
#
_entry.id   9df864bb46e52d470fad822c69b1589c
#
_cell.length_a   1.000
_cell.length_b   1.000
_cell.length_c   1.000
_cell.angle_alpha   90.00
_cell.angle_beta   90.00
_cell.angle_gamma   90.00
#
_symmetry.space_group_name_H-M   'P 1'
#
loop_
_entity.id
_entity.type
_entity.pdbx_description
1 polymer ?
#
loop_
_entity_poly.entity_id
_entity_poly.type
_entity_poly.pdbx_seq_one_letter_code
_entity_poly.pdbx_strand_id
1 'polypeptide(L)'
;MSNIHQTAVIDKNAELHESVKVGPYCVIGPEVSIGKDCILKSHVVVNGPTKIGSNNEFFSFSVIGEDTPDLKYQGEKTYLEIGNGNTFREFCKIHRGTAADLGFTKVGNKNLIMPGVMIAHDCVLGDNNILVDNCALAGHVKIGDYVTLGGYTLIHQFCQLGSYSFTGMGSQITMDVAAYTRVAGNPLKLLGINAIGLERKSFSKNQISNIKDAFKIFFKSKLKSEDAVAELEKKFSKDDDVKIFITSVKKSSRGIHR
;
A
#
# COMPACT_ATOMS: atom_id res chain seq x y z
N MET A 1 -18.37 -10.36 29.21
CA MET A 1 -18.61 -11.10 27.94
C MET A 1 -17.26 -11.47 27.39
N SER A 2 -17.07 -12.66 26.85
CA SER A 2 -15.81 -13.05 26.19
C SER A 2 -15.58 -12.19 24.95
N ASN A 3 -14.36 -11.69 24.77
CA ASN A 3 -13.98 -10.96 23.57
C ASN A 3 -13.89 -11.86 22.32
N ILE A 4 -13.94 -13.17 22.51
CA ILE A 4 -13.86 -14.19 21.46
C ILE A 4 -15.20 -14.89 21.36
N HIS A 5 -15.78 -14.89 20.16
CA HIS A 5 -17.05 -15.58 19.89
C HIS A 5 -16.87 -17.10 19.95
N GLN A 6 -17.83 -17.81 20.50
CA GLN A 6 -17.78 -19.28 20.74
C GLN A 6 -17.56 -20.12 19.44
N THR A 7 -17.93 -19.59 18.28
CA THR A 7 -17.75 -20.27 16.98
C THR A 7 -16.44 -19.92 16.29
N ALA A 8 -15.59 -19.08 16.89
CA ALA A 8 -14.27 -18.79 16.33
C ALA A 8 -13.33 -19.98 16.57
N VAL A 9 -12.52 -20.31 15.57
CA VAL A 9 -11.48 -21.34 15.63
C VAL A 9 -10.13 -20.65 15.70
N ILE A 10 -9.42 -20.84 16.81
CA ILE A 10 -8.11 -20.21 17.03
C ILE A 10 -7.09 -21.30 17.32
N ASP A 11 -6.02 -21.34 16.54
CA ASP A 11 -4.92 -22.28 16.77
C ASP A 11 -4.24 -22.00 18.12
N LYS A 12 -3.81 -23.04 18.81
CA LYS A 12 -3.13 -22.95 20.11
C LYS A 12 -1.79 -22.20 20.07
N ASN A 13 -1.17 -22.11 18.89
CA ASN A 13 0.08 -21.39 18.65
C ASN A 13 -0.17 -19.95 18.15
N ALA A 14 -1.41 -19.47 18.14
CA ALA A 14 -1.72 -18.07 17.87
C ALA A 14 -1.61 -17.24 19.15
N GLU A 15 -1.03 -16.05 19.04
CA GLU A 15 -0.83 -15.11 20.14
C GLU A 15 -1.72 -13.88 19.95
N LEU A 16 -2.79 -13.79 20.75
CA LEU A 16 -3.73 -12.68 20.74
C LEU A 16 -3.62 -11.87 22.02
N HIS A 17 -3.48 -10.55 21.90
CA HIS A 17 -3.61 -9.68 23.07
C HIS A 17 -5.02 -9.79 23.65
N GLU A 18 -5.15 -9.73 24.97
CA GLU A 18 -6.41 -9.94 25.71
C GLU A 18 -7.58 -9.01 25.29
N SER A 19 -7.26 -7.83 24.76
CA SER A 19 -8.26 -6.87 24.25
C SER A 19 -8.76 -7.14 22.83
N VAL A 20 -8.21 -8.13 22.12
CA VAL A 20 -8.62 -8.47 20.75
C VAL A 20 -10.06 -8.99 20.74
N LYS A 21 -10.89 -8.47 19.84
CA LYS A 21 -12.27 -8.92 19.64
C LYS A 21 -12.35 -9.78 18.40
N VAL A 22 -12.80 -11.03 18.56
CA VAL A 22 -12.93 -12.00 17.45
C VAL A 22 -14.40 -12.36 17.30
N GLY A 23 -14.96 -12.03 16.14
CA GLY A 23 -16.35 -12.27 15.76
C GLY A 23 -16.62 -13.74 15.41
N PRO A 24 -17.88 -14.06 15.08
CA PRO A 24 -18.30 -15.43 14.78
C PRO A 24 -17.64 -15.96 13.51
N TYR A 25 -17.34 -17.26 13.52
CA TYR A 25 -16.79 -18.01 12.39
C TYR A 25 -15.46 -17.49 11.86
N CYS A 26 -14.70 -16.74 12.66
CA CYS A 26 -13.32 -16.42 12.35
C CYS A 26 -12.42 -17.64 12.49
N VAL A 27 -11.41 -17.74 11.64
CA VAL A 27 -10.37 -18.76 11.72
C VAL A 27 -9.01 -18.07 11.84
N ILE A 28 -8.26 -18.38 12.90
CA ILE A 28 -6.93 -17.84 13.14
C ILE A 28 -5.96 -19.00 13.22
N GLY A 29 -5.06 -19.08 12.25
CA GLY A 29 -4.09 -20.16 12.09
C GLY A 29 -2.88 -20.04 13.03
N PRO A 30 -1.97 -21.03 12.96
CA PRO A 30 -0.74 -21.01 13.73
C PRO A 30 0.19 -19.86 13.34
N GLU A 31 1.12 -19.50 14.23
CA GLU A 31 2.11 -18.44 14.01
C GLU A 31 1.50 -17.07 13.65
N VAL A 32 0.28 -16.79 14.09
CA VAL A 32 -0.38 -15.48 13.98
C VAL A 32 -0.21 -14.75 15.30
N SER A 33 0.27 -13.49 15.25
CA SER A 33 0.36 -12.60 16.40
C SER A 33 -0.49 -11.35 16.16
N ILE A 34 -1.43 -11.02 17.07
CA ILE A 34 -2.35 -9.90 16.95
C ILE A 34 -2.23 -8.97 18.17
N GLY A 35 -1.84 -7.72 17.90
CA GLY A 35 -1.68 -6.66 18.91
C GLY A 35 -3.01 -6.18 19.51
N LYS A 36 -2.90 -5.24 20.46
CA LYS A 36 -4.03 -4.75 21.25
C LYS A 36 -5.10 -4.06 20.41
N ASP A 37 -6.35 -4.14 20.93
CA ASP A 37 -7.50 -3.39 20.42
C ASP A 37 -7.82 -3.65 18.94
N CYS A 38 -7.43 -4.81 18.41
CA CYS A 38 -7.83 -5.26 17.08
C CYS A 38 -9.23 -5.86 17.11
N ILE A 39 -9.98 -5.67 16.01
CA ILE A 39 -11.34 -6.18 15.84
C ILE A 39 -11.40 -7.00 14.56
N LEU A 40 -11.75 -8.27 14.69
CA LEU A 40 -12.07 -9.15 13.57
C LEU A 40 -13.60 -9.32 13.55
N LYS A 41 -14.25 -8.88 12.47
CA LYS A 41 -15.70 -9.10 12.26
C LYS A 41 -15.95 -10.58 11.99
N SER A 42 -17.12 -10.95 11.51
CA SER A 42 -17.42 -12.36 11.22
C SER A 42 -16.66 -12.90 9.99
N HIS A 43 -16.34 -14.20 10.00
CA HIS A 43 -15.77 -14.91 8.84
C HIS A 43 -14.44 -14.33 8.33
N VAL A 44 -13.63 -13.78 9.21
CA VAL A 44 -12.27 -13.36 8.88
C VAL A 44 -11.34 -14.55 9.04
N VAL A 45 -10.50 -14.78 8.05
CA VAL A 45 -9.45 -15.81 8.09
C VAL A 45 -8.10 -15.11 8.20
N VAL A 46 -7.28 -15.51 9.17
CA VAL A 46 -5.91 -15.05 9.34
C VAL A 46 -4.98 -16.25 9.38
N ASN A 47 -4.11 -16.37 8.40
CA ASN A 47 -3.11 -17.43 8.33
C ASN A 47 -1.71 -16.90 8.68
N GLY A 48 -0.89 -17.72 9.30
CA GLY A 48 0.49 -17.37 9.66
C GLY A 48 1.55 -18.00 8.75
N PRO A 49 2.78 -17.55 8.86
CA PRO A 49 3.30 -16.55 9.80
C PRO A 49 2.85 -15.10 9.50
N THR A 50 2.06 -14.51 10.40
CA THR A 50 1.52 -13.16 10.23
C THR A 50 1.60 -12.36 11.52
N LYS A 51 2.21 -11.16 11.47
CA LYS A 51 2.27 -10.23 12.59
C LYS A 51 1.38 -9.02 12.34
N ILE A 52 0.42 -8.79 13.21
CA ILE A 52 -0.54 -7.68 13.15
C ILE A 52 -0.31 -6.77 14.36
N GLY A 53 -0.09 -5.49 14.10
CA GLY A 53 0.04 -4.46 15.13
C GLY A 53 -1.30 -4.18 15.84
N SER A 54 -1.41 -3.00 16.42
CA SER A 54 -2.55 -2.62 17.28
C SER A 54 -3.61 -1.81 16.52
N ASN A 55 -4.85 -1.79 17.05
CA ASN A 55 -5.95 -0.95 16.55
C ASN A 55 -6.31 -1.20 15.07
N ASN A 56 -6.18 -2.43 14.60
CA ASN A 56 -6.59 -2.80 13.24
C ASN A 56 -8.01 -3.35 13.26
N GLU A 57 -8.76 -3.07 12.21
CA GLU A 57 -10.12 -3.59 12.03
C GLU A 57 -10.23 -4.38 10.72
N PHE A 58 -10.71 -5.62 10.82
CA PHE A 58 -10.87 -6.54 9.68
C PHE A 58 -12.36 -6.84 9.52
N PHE A 59 -12.89 -6.52 8.35
CA PHE A 59 -14.29 -6.75 8.00
C PHE A 59 -14.49 -8.15 7.41
N SER A 60 -15.74 -8.54 7.36
CA SER A 60 -16.15 -9.92 7.05
C SER A 60 -15.64 -10.42 5.71
N PHE A 61 -15.31 -11.72 5.68
CA PHE A 61 -14.83 -12.44 4.51
C PHE A 61 -13.47 -11.98 3.99
N SER A 62 -12.68 -11.28 4.78
CA SER A 62 -11.28 -10.98 4.44
C SER A 62 -10.38 -12.17 4.74
N VAL A 63 -9.40 -12.39 3.88
CA VAL A 63 -8.36 -13.43 4.01
C VAL A 63 -6.99 -12.77 4.11
N ILE A 64 -6.36 -12.93 5.23
CA ILE A 64 -5.13 -12.22 5.62
C ILE A 64 -4.02 -13.23 5.85
N GLY A 65 -2.88 -13.05 5.19
CA GLY A 65 -1.71 -13.90 5.38
C GLY A 65 -1.80 -15.26 4.68
N GLU A 66 -2.60 -15.38 3.63
CA GLU A 66 -2.67 -16.60 2.84
C GLU A 66 -1.38 -16.84 2.07
N ASP A 67 -1.14 -18.09 1.68
CA ASP A 67 -0.06 -18.46 0.79
C ASP A 67 -0.13 -17.69 -0.52
N THR A 68 1.04 -17.39 -1.08
CA THR A 68 1.07 -16.73 -2.39
C THR A 68 0.56 -17.65 -3.49
N PRO A 69 -0.23 -17.13 -4.46
CA PRO A 69 -0.65 -17.90 -5.63
C PRO A 69 0.46 -18.02 -6.71
N ASP A 70 1.71 -17.66 -6.41
CA ASP A 70 2.83 -17.82 -7.34
C ASP A 70 3.11 -19.31 -7.58
N LEU A 71 3.17 -19.72 -8.84
CA LEU A 71 3.47 -21.11 -9.24
C LEU A 71 4.84 -21.62 -8.76
N LYS A 72 5.75 -20.73 -8.42
CA LYS A 72 7.09 -21.07 -7.90
C LYS A 72 7.10 -21.34 -6.41
N TYR A 73 6.04 -20.96 -5.70
CA TYR A 73 5.95 -21.16 -4.26
C TYR A 73 5.82 -22.65 -3.93
N GLN A 74 6.68 -23.13 -3.04
CA GLN A 74 6.75 -24.54 -2.64
C GLN A 74 6.48 -24.76 -1.14
N GLY A 75 5.85 -23.79 -0.49
CA GLY A 75 5.55 -23.85 0.94
C GLY A 75 6.66 -23.29 1.84
N GLU A 76 7.53 -22.45 1.30
CA GLU A 76 8.61 -21.81 2.07
C GLU A 76 8.04 -20.90 3.14
N LYS A 77 8.73 -20.83 4.27
CA LYS A 77 8.33 -19.97 5.37
C LYS A 77 8.53 -18.49 5.02
N THR A 78 7.43 -17.80 4.80
CA THR A 78 7.38 -16.38 4.45
C THR A 78 6.39 -15.65 5.36
N TYR A 79 6.40 -14.33 5.35
CA TYR A 79 5.77 -13.53 6.38
C TYR A 79 4.82 -12.48 5.81
N LEU A 80 3.85 -12.06 6.65
CA LEU A 80 3.08 -10.85 6.48
C LEU A 80 3.25 -9.97 7.72
N GLU A 81 3.58 -8.70 7.52
CA GLU A 81 3.64 -7.69 8.57
C GLU A 81 2.58 -6.61 8.34
N ILE A 82 1.72 -6.38 9.32
CA ILE A 82 0.71 -5.31 9.30
C ILE A 82 0.99 -4.37 10.49
N GLY A 83 1.12 -3.08 10.21
CA GLY A 83 1.30 -2.03 11.22
C GLY A 83 0.03 -1.77 12.04
N ASN A 84 -0.19 -0.54 12.42
CA ASN A 84 -1.23 -0.16 13.36
C ASN A 84 -2.34 0.68 12.70
N GLY A 85 -3.56 0.58 13.23
CA GLY A 85 -4.66 1.48 12.89
C GLY A 85 -5.18 1.33 11.46
N ASN A 86 -4.96 0.20 10.82
CA ASN A 86 -5.48 -0.06 9.47
C ASN A 86 -6.91 -0.57 9.52
N THR A 87 -7.68 -0.25 8.49
CA THR A 87 -9.03 -0.78 8.25
C THR A 87 -9.02 -1.60 6.98
N PHE A 88 -9.29 -2.90 7.09
CA PHE A 88 -9.45 -3.82 5.97
C PHE A 88 -10.93 -4.12 5.82
N ARG A 89 -11.54 -3.62 4.74
CA ARG A 89 -12.95 -3.82 4.45
C ARG A 89 -13.20 -5.23 3.91
N GLU A 90 -14.42 -5.49 3.57
CA GLU A 90 -14.91 -6.82 3.19
C GLU A 90 -14.16 -7.40 1.97
N PHE A 91 -13.96 -8.70 1.98
CA PHE A 91 -13.37 -9.45 0.85
C PHE A 91 -11.93 -9.07 0.49
N CYS A 92 -11.18 -8.41 1.37
CA CYS A 92 -9.76 -8.14 1.14
C CYS A 92 -8.94 -9.44 1.14
N LYS A 93 -7.94 -9.50 0.25
CA LYS A 93 -7.01 -10.64 0.13
C LYS A 93 -5.58 -10.13 0.22
N ILE A 94 -4.86 -10.55 1.27
CA ILE A 94 -3.48 -10.12 1.51
C ILE A 94 -2.62 -11.36 1.64
N HIS A 95 -1.65 -11.53 0.73
CA HIS A 95 -0.77 -12.70 0.71
C HIS A 95 0.54 -12.43 1.44
N ARG A 96 1.18 -13.49 1.93
CA ARG A 96 2.55 -13.45 2.46
C ARG A 96 3.56 -13.21 1.33
N GLY A 97 4.81 -12.97 1.67
CA GLY A 97 5.90 -12.83 0.71
C GLY A 97 6.32 -14.14 0.06
N THR A 98 7.40 -14.07 -0.72
CA THR A 98 8.06 -15.24 -1.33
C THR A 98 9.53 -15.29 -0.93
N ALA A 99 10.12 -16.49 -0.85
CA ALA A 99 11.54 -16.66 -0.56
C ALA A 99 12.45 -16.14 -1.70
N ALA A 100 11.88 -15.89 -2.87
CA ALA A 100 12.61 -15.41 -4.04
C ALA A 100 12.95 -13.91 -3.99
N ASP A 101 12.34 -13.13 -3.09
CA ASP A 101 12.61 -11.69 -2.91
C ASP A 101 12.72 -11.35 -1.42
N LEU A 102 11.80 -10.53 -0.91
CA LEU A 102 11.88 -9.99 0.46
C LEU A 102 11.59 -11.04 1.54
N GLY A 103 10.89 -12.10 1.21
CA GLY A 103 10.38 -13.08 2.18
C GLY A 103 9.19 -12.57 2.98
N PHE A 104 8.74 -11.35 2.75
CA PHE A 104 7.59 -10.78 3.45
C PHE A 104 6.79 -9.80 2.59
N THR A 105 5.50 -9.69 2.89
CA THR A 105 4.63 -8.58 2.47
C THR A 105 4.45 -7.65 3.66
N LYS A 106 4.44 -6.33 3.42
CA LYS A 106 4.32 -5.34 4.50
C LYS A 106 3.24 -4.32 4.20
N VAL A 107 2.37 -4.08 5.19
CA VAL A 107 1.39 -2.99 5.20
C VAL A 107 1.72 -2.08 6.39
N GLY A 108 1.95 -0.79 6.13
CA GLY A 108 2.26 0.23 7.13
C GLY A 108 1.07 0.54 8.05
N ASN A 109 0.93 1.79 8.41
CA ASN A 109 -0.03 2.23 9.41
C ASN A 109 -1.16 3.08 8.81
N LYS A 110 -2.32 3.08 9.47
CA LYS A 110 -3.46 3.98 9.18
C LYS A 110 -3.92 3.94 7.72
N ASN A 111 -3.82 2.79 7.07
CA ASN A 111 -4.31 2.59 5.71
C ASN A 111 -5.80 2.22 5.73
N LEU A 112 -6.54 2.73 4.75
CA LEU A 112 -7.91 2.31 4.45
C LEU A 112 -7.87 1.42 3.21
N ILE A 113 -8.11 0.14 3.40
CA ILE A 113 -8.16 -0.88 2.36
C ILE A 113 -9.62 -1.23 2.13
N MET A 114 -10.20 -0.71 1.04
CA MET A 114 -11.63 -0.81 0.75
C MET A 114 -12.03 -2.20 0.21
N PRO A 115 -13.32 -2.49 0.02
CA PRO A 115 -13.79 -3.83 -0.33
C PRO A 115 -13.12 -4.43 -1.56
N GLY A 116 -12.82 -5.72 -1.50
CA GLY A 116 -12.31 -6.49 -2.63
C GLY A 116 -10.86 -6.22 -3.02
N VAL A 117 -10.15 -5.38 -2.31
CA VAL A 117 -8.74 -5.08 -2.59
C VAL A 117 -7.87 -6.33 -2.43
N MET A 118 -6.97 -6.53 -3.40
CA MET A 118 -5.95 -7.58 -3.36
C MET A 118 -4.55 -6.97 -3.24
N ILE A 119 -3.76 -7.48 -2.30
CA ILE A 119 -2.34 -7.18 -2.15
C ILE A 119 -1.59 -8.50 -2.28
N ALA A 120 -0.86 -8.67 -3.38
CA ALA A 120 -0.06 -9.87 -3.63
C ALA A 120 1.24 -9.88 -2.80
N HIS A 121 1.99 -10.95 -2.96
CA HIS A 121 3.25 -11.21 -2.27
C HIS A 121 4.31 -10.11 -2.48
N ASP A 122 5.19 -9.95 -1.50
CA ASP A 122 6.34 -9.04 -1.53
C ASP A 122 5.99 -7.56 -1.78
N CYS A 123 4.70 -7.19 -1.63
CA CYS A 123 4.29 -5.80 -1.67
C CYS A 123 4.71 -5.06 -0.40
N VAL A 124 5.10 -3.80 -0.55
CA VAL A 124 5.42 -2.91 0.57
C VAL A 124 4.58 -1.65 0.47
N LEU A 125 3.67 -1.46 1.41
CA LEU A 125 2.84 -0.26 1.53
C LEU A 125 3.32 0.59 2.70
N GLY A 126 3.43 1.90 2.48
CA GLY A 126 3.64 2.90 3.51
C GLY A 126 2.37 3.20 4.32
N ASP A 127 2.29 4.40 4.84
CA ASP A 127 1.30 4.85 5.79
C ASP A 127 0.21 5.73 5.14
N ASN A 128 -0.98 5.76 5.77
CA ASN A 128 -2.07 6.66 5.43
C ASN A 128 -2.58 6.55 3.98
N ASN A 129 -2.45 5.39 3.37
CA ASN A 129 -2.93 5.14 2.01
C ASN A 129 -4.42 4.82 1.98
N ILE A 130 -5.06 5.13 0.85
CA ILE A 130 -6.45 4.77 0.56
C ILE A 130 -6.45 3.95 -0.72
N LEU A 131 -6.76 2.67 -0.60
CA LEU A 131 -6.97 1.77 -1.73
C LEU A 131 -8.47 1.56 -1.90
N VAL A 132 -9.04 2.17 -2.94
CA VAL A 132 -10.48 2.12 -3.19
C VAL A 132 -10.88 0.75 -3.77
N ASP A 133 -12.15 0.44 -3.77
CA ASP A 133 -12.74 -0.86 -4.09
C ASP A 133 -12.09 -1.57 -5.29
N ASN A 134 -11.80 -2.86 -5.11
CA ASN A 134 -11.27 -3.75 -6.13
C ASN A 134 -9.93 -3.33 -6.76
N CYS A 135 -9.13 -2.52 -6.07
CA CYS A 135 -7.75 -2.32 -6.48
C CYS A 135 -6.95 -3.63 -6.34
N ALA A 136 -6.05 -3.88 -7.29
CA ALA A 136 -5.18 -5.04 -7.24
C ALA A 136 -3.71 -4.65 -7.44
N LEU A 137 -2.89 -5.05 -6.48
CA LEU A 137 -1.45 -4.91 -6.50
C LEU A 137 -0.85 -6.27 -6.83
N ALA A 138 -0.19 -6.39 -7.98
CA ALA A 138 0.60 -7.58 -8.30
C ALA A 138 1.86 -7.66 -7.42
N GLY A 139 2.59 -8.77 -7.49
CA GLY A 139 3.76 -8.98 -6.64
C GLY A 139 4.80 -7.86 -6.72
N HIS A 140 5.51 -7.62 -5.61
CA HIS A 140 6.64 -6.69 -5.50
C HIS A 140 6.29 -5.20 -5.70
N VAL A 141 5.02 -4.82 -5.66
CA VAL A 141 4.59 -3.41 -5.77
C VAL A 141 4.97 -2.64 -4.51
N LYS A 142 5.52 -1.43 -4.70
CA LYS A 142 5.87 -0.53 -3.60
C LYS A 142 5.01 0.73 -3.65
N ILE A 143 4.30 1.00 -2.57
CA ILE A 143 3.44 2.17 -2.41
C ILE A 143 4.02 3.07 -1.32
N GLY A 144 4.25 4.34 -1.61
CA GLY A 144 4.67 5.34 -0.62
C GLY A 144 3.57 5.68 0.38
N ASP A 145 3.69 6.83 1.03
CA ASP A 145 2.72 7.29 2.00
C ASP A 145 1.67 8.20 1.34
N TYR A 146 0.45 8.25 1.92
CA TYR A 146 -0.62 9.13 1.48
C TYR A 146 -1.03 8.94 0.01
N VAL A 147 -0.83 7.76 -0.55
CA VAL A 147 -1.27 7.42 -1.91
C VAL A 147 -2.76 7.11 -1.91
N THR A 148 -3.46 7.59 -2.92
CA THR A 148 -4.86 7.21 -3.14
C THR A 148 -4.98 6.49 -4.48
N LEU A 149 -5.40 5.22 -4.44
CA LEU A 149 -5.74 4.44 -5.63
C LEU A 149 -7.25 4.52 -5.87
N GLY A 150 -7.64 5.06 -7.01
CA GLY A 150 -9.06 5.03 -7.43
C GLY A 150 -9.53 3.60 -7.68
N GLY A 151 -10.81 3.33 -7.50
CA GLY A 151 -11.38 1.98 -7.64
C GLY A 151 -10.96 1.29 -8.93
N TYR A 152 -10.79 -0.03 -8.88
CA TYR A 152 -10.33 -0.85 -10.01
C TYR A 152 -8.97 -0.43 -10.59
N THR A 153 -8.11 0.20 -9.80
CA THR A 153 -6.71 0.43 -10.20
C THR A 153 -5.97 -0.91 -10.16
N LEU A 154 -5.36 -1.27 -11.28
CA LEU A 154 -4.53 -2.48 -11.43
C LEU A 154 -3.07 -2.08 -11.56
N ILE A 155 -2.20 -2.64 -10.73
CA ILE A 155 -0.78 -2.29 -10.71
C ILE A 155 0.05 -3.51 -11.08
N HIS A 156 0.84 -3.38 -12.15
CA HIS A 156 1.73 -4.43 -12.62
C HIS A 156 2.87 -4.67 -11.61
N GLN A 157 3.36 -5.90 -11.55
CA GLN A 157 4.45 -6.29 -10.66
C GLN A 157 5.68 -5.37 -10.78
N PHE A 158 6.36 -5.15 -9.64
CA PHE A 158 7.54 -4.31 -9.49
C PHE A 158 7.33 -2.80 -9.69
N CYS A 159 6.13 -2.32 -9.96
CA CYS A 159 5.87 -0.89 -10.05
C CYS A 159 5.96 -0.21 -8.68
N GLN A 160 6.43 1.04 -8.70
CA GLN A 160 6.53 1.90 -7.53
C GLN A 160 5.63 3.13 -7.70
N LEU A 161 4.83 3.45 -6.68
CA LEU A 161 4.04 4.66 -6.64
C LEU A 161 4.56 5.55 -5.50
N GLY A 162 5.04 6.74 -5.87
CA GLY A 162 5.58 7.70 -4.91
C GLY A 162 4.50 8.31 -4.01
N SER A 163 4.91 8.79 -2.85
CA SER A 163 4.02 9.37 -1.83
C SER A 163 3.16 10.50 -2.39
N TYR A 164 1.93 10.63 -1.88
CA TYR A 164 0.93 11.62 -2.28
C TYR A 164 0.45 11.50 -3.74
N SER A 165 0.80 10.43 -4.45
CA SER A 165 0.28 10.19 -5.80
C SER A 165 -1.20 9.79 -5.76
N PHE A 166 -1.87 10.00 -6.88
CA PHE A 166 -3.28 9.67 -7.05
C PHE A 166 -3.50 8.97 -8.38
N THR A 167 -4.25 7.86 -8.36
CA THR A 167 -4.70 7.20 -9.58
C THR A 167 -6.22 7.37 -9.76
N GLY A 168 -6.65 7.71 -10.96
CA GLY A 168 -8.07 7.73 -11.29
C GLY A 168 -8.66 6.32 -11.33
N MET A 169 -9.99 6.20 -11.22
CA MET A 169 -10.71 4.93 -11.32
C MET A 169 -10.39 4.21 -12.64
N GLY A 170 -10.23 2.88 -12.59
CA GLY A 170 -9.96 2.04 -13.77
C GLY A 170 -8.55 2.19 -14.36
N SER A 171 -7.60 2.77 -13.64
CA SER A 171 -6.24 2.97 -14.13
C SER A 171 -5.46 1.65 -14.20
N GLN A 172 -4.65 1.48 -15.25
CA GLN A 172 -3.71 0.37 -15.40
C GLN A 172 -2.27 0.91 -15.32
N ILE A 173 -1.57 0.56 -14.24
CA ILE A 173 -0.23 1.04 -13.93
C ILE A 173 0.79 0.00 -14.38
N THR A 174 1.57 0.29 -15.40
CA THR A 174 2.59 -0.61 -15.96
C THR A 174 4.02 -0.08 -15.79
N MET A 175 4.16 1.17 -15.36
CA MET A 175 5.41 1.87 -15.07
C MET A 175 5.29 2.62 -13.75
N ASP A 176 6.41 3.10 -13.22
CA ASP A 176 6.42 3.81 -11.94
C ASP A 176 5.69 5.16 -12.03
N VAL A 177 5.07 5.56 -10.93
CA VAL A 177 4.37 6.84 -10.78
C VAL A 177 5.12 7.72 -9.79
N ALA A 178 5.54 8.90 -10.23
CA ALA A 178 6.28 9.83 -9.38
C ALA A 178 5.44 10.35 -8.22
N ALA A 179 6.08 10.70 -7.11
CA ALA A 179 5.41 11.32 -5.97
C ALA A 179 4.62 12.57 -6.40
N TYR A 180 3.54 12.85 -5.69
CA TYR A 180 2.66 14.01 -5.90
C TYR A 180 1.93 14.05 -7.23
N THR A 181 2.11 13.08 -8.13
CA THR A 181 1.47 13.13 -9.45
C THR A 181 0.08 12.50 -9.46
N ARG A 182 -0.72 12.92 -10.41
CA ARG A 182 -2.02 12.35 -10.70
C ARG A 182 -2.00 11.69 -12.08
N VAL A 183 -2.38 10.44 -12.11
CA VAL A 183 -2.47 9.63 -13.34
C VAL A 183 -3.87 9.02 -13.47
N ALA A 184 -4.32 8.73 -14.69
CA ALA A 184 -5.59 8.03 -14.90
C ALA A 184 -5.65 7.33 -16.27
N GLY A 185 -6.47 6.30 -16.34
CA GLY A 185 -6.92 5.66 -17.58
C GLY A 185 -6.16 4.41 -18.00
N ASN A 186 -6.61 3.86 -19.13
CA ASN A 186 -5.97 2.78 -19.88
C ASN A 186 -6.12 3.09 -21.37
N PRO A 187 -5.05 3.48 -22.09
CA PRO A 187 -3.67 3.63 -21.59
C PRO A 187 -3.55 4.73 -20.52
N LEU A 188 -2.60 4.56 -19.62
CA LEU A 188 -2.35 5.50 -18.52
C LEU A 188 -1.91 6.87 -19.05
N LYS A 189 -2.44 7.94 -18.47
CA LYS A 189 -2.08 9.33 -18.79
C LYS A 189 -1.64 10.09 -17.55
N LEU A 190 -0.54 10.84 -17.63
CA LEU A 190 -0.12 11.78 -16.61
C LEU A 190 -0.93 13.08 -16.71
N LEU A 191 -1.71 13.38 -15.68
CA LEU A 191 -2.64 14.51 -15.66
C LEU A 191 -2.09 15.76 -14.94
N GLY A 192 -0.93 15.66 -14.30
CA GLY A 192 -0.31 16.74 -13.54
C GLY A 192 -0.04 16.37 -12.09
N ILE A 193 0.02 17.38 -11.21
CA ILE A 193 0.15 17.14 -9.76
C ILE A 193 -1.21 16.91 -9.10
N ASN A 194 -1.20 16.23 -7.96
CA ASN A 194 -2.36 15.97 -7.11
C ASN A 194 -2.66 17.18 -6.19
N ALA A 195 -2.84 18.39 -6.78
CA ALA A 195 -2.99 19.63 -6.02
C ALA A 195 -4.10 19.57 -4.96
N ILE A 196 -5.29 19.06 -5.33
CA ILE A 196 -6.43 18.94 -4.40
C ILE A 196 -6.08 18.01 -3.22
N GLY A 197 -5.39 16.89 -3.49
CA GLY A 197 -4.95 15.99 -2.43
C GLY A 197 -3.96 16.65 -1.48
N LEU A 198 -3.05 17.45 -1.99
CA LEU A 198 -2.06 18.20 -1.20
C LEU A 198 -2.74 19.29 -0.35
N GLU A 199 -3.69 20.06 -0.91
CA GLU A 199 -4.49 21.05 -0.17
C GLU A 199 -5.25 20.38 1.00
N ARG A 200 -5.89 19.24 0.77
CA ARG A 200 -6.57 18.45 1.82
C ARG A 200 -5.62 17.94 2.92
N LYS A 201 -4.34 17.84 2.63
CA LYS A 201 -3.28 17.46 3.58
C LYS A 201 -2.58 18.68 4.17
N SER A 202 -3.17 19.88 4.01
CA SER A 202 -2.70 21.14 4.58
C SER A 202 -1.34 21.62 4.07
N PHE A 203 -0.94 21.20 2.86
CA PHE A 203 0.22 21.79 2.20
C PHE A 203 -0.06 23.28 1.90
N SER A 204 0.89 24.13 2.23
CA SER A 204 0.81 25.57 1.93
C SER A 204 0.88 25.82 0.42
N LYS A 205 0.37 26.99 0.01
CA LYS A 205 0.45 27.41 -1.40
C LYS A 205 1.89 27.42 -1.93
N ASN A 206 2.86 27.76 -1.10
CA ASN A 206 4.28 27.77 -1.46
C ASN A 206 4.82 26.36 -1.69
N GLN A 207 4.53 25.41 -0.81
CA GLN A 207 4.90 23.98 -0.99
C GLN A 207 4.31 23.42 -2.28
N ILE A 208 3.02 23.65 -2.52
CA ILE A 208 2.35 23.20 -3.77
C ILE A 208 2.97 23.86 -5.00
N SER A 209 3.37 25.14 -4.91
CA SER A 209 4.06 25.84 -6.00
C SER A 209 5.42 25.22 -6.30
N ASN A 210 6.22 24.91 -5.27
CA ASN A 210 7.53 24.28 -5.42
C ASN A 210 7.40 22.88 -6.05
N ILE A 211 6.46 22.07 -5.58
CA ILE A 211 6.15 20.75 -6.15
C ILE A 211 5.72 20.88 -7.62
N LYS A 212 4.89 21.88 -7.95
CA LYS A 212 4.45 22.16 -9.34
C LYS A 212 5.61 22.56 -10.24
N ASP A 213 6.56 23.34 -9.72
CA ASP A 213 7.74 23.71 -10.47
C ASP A 213 8.70 22.53 -10.65
N ALA A 214 8.86 21.70 -9.63
CA ALA A 214 9.60 20.44 -9.76
C ALA A 214 8.99 19.53 -10.84
N PHE A 215 7.67 19.38 -10.82
CA PHE A 215 6.93 18.65 -11.85
C PHE A 215 7.20 19.22 -13.26
N LYS A 216 7.20 20.54 -13.46
CA LYS A 216 7.47 21.17 -14.76
C LYS A 216 8.90 20.89 -15.21
N ILE A 217 9.87 21.03 -14.32
CA ILE A 217 11.30 20.75 -14.65
C ILE A 217 11.44 19.31 -15.12
N PHE A 218 10.86 18.34 -14.43
CA PHE A 218 11.02 16.93 -14.77
C PHE A 218 10.20 16.48 -15.99
N PHE A 219 8.95 16.90 -16.10
CA PHE A 219 8.01 16.37 -17.11
C PHE A 219 7.78 17.29 -18.32
N LYS A 220 8.05 18.60 -18.21
CA LYS A 220 7.72 19.58 -19.25
C LYS A 220 8.94 20.29 -19.84
N SER A 221 10.12 20.13 -19.24
CA SER A 221 11.36 20.57 -19.88
C SER A 221 11.79 19.60 -20.98
N LYS A 222 12.76 20.00 -21.79
CA LYS A 222 13.40 19.14 -22.80
C LYS A 222 14.62 18.38 -22.23
N LEU A 223 14.85 18.45 -20.92
CA LEU A 223 15.98 17.81 -20.26
C LEU A 223 15.82 16.29 -20.24
N LYS A 224 16.94 15.58 -20.29
CA LYS A 224 16.98 14.17 -19.93
C LYS A 224 16.67 14.01 -18.43
N SER A 225 16.24 12.84 -18.02
CA SER A 225 15.85 12.58 -16.62
C SER A 225 16.98 12.91 -15.63
N GLU A 226 18.22 12.54 -15.96
CA GLU A 226 19.39 12.79 -15.11
C GLU A 226 19.68 14.28 -14.95
N ASP A 227 19.64 15.05 -16.05
CA ASP A 227 19.87 16.50 -16.05
C ASP A 227 18.73 17.22 -15.29
N ALA A 228 17.48 16.79 -15.48
CA ALA A 228 16.35 17.33 -14.75
C ALA A 228 16.47 17.09 -13.23
N VAL A 229 16.92 15.91 -12.84
CA VAL A 229 17.19 15.58 -11.42
C VAL A 229 18.29 16.47 -10.87
N ALA A 230 19.41 16.64 -11.58
CA ALA A 230 20.51 17.51 -11.16
C ALA A 230 20.06 18.97 -10.99
N GLU A 231 19.23 19.48 -11.92
CA GLU A 231 18.64 20.82 -11.79
C GLU A 231 17.73 20.94 -10.57
N LEU A 232 16.90 19.93 -10.30
CA LEU A 232 16.04 19.89 -9.12
C LEU A 232 16.85 19.88 -7.82
N GLU A 233 17.88 19.04 -7.72
CA GLU A 233 18.76 18.98 -6.54
C GLU A 233 19.47 20.32 -6.29
N LYS A 234 19.89 21.01 -7.32
CA LYS A 234 20.50 22.36 -7.22
C LYS A 234 19.49 23.39 -6.77
N LYS A 235 18.32 23.45 -7.42
CA LYS A 235 17.30 24.50 -7.19
C LYS A 235 16.59 24.35 -5.85
N PHE A 236 16.32 23.11 -5.44
CA PHE A 236 15.51 22.78 -4.27
C PHE A 236 16.29 22.02 -3.18
N SER A 237 17.57 22.30 -3.03
CA SER A 237 18.48 21.59 -2.12
C SER A 237 18.01 21.55 -0.66
N LYS A 238 17.22 22.54 -0.22
CA LYS A 238 16.70 22.68 1.15
C LYS A 238 15.20 22.41 1.27
N ASP A 239 14.54 21.96 0.20
CA ASP A 239 13.10 21.70 0.19
C ASP A 239 12.83 20.20 0.36
N ASP A 240 12.37 19.83 1.56
CA ASP A 240 12.16 18.42 1.89
C ASP A 240 10.99 17.80 1.11
N ASP A 241 9.98 18.58 0.74
CA ASP A 241 8.87 18.08 -0.09
C ASP A 241 9.37 17.75 -1.51
N VAL A 242 10.18 18.63 -2.10
CA VAL A 242 10.76 18.36 -3.42
C VAL A 242 11.76 17.21 -3.37
N LYS A 243 12.46 16.98 -2.26
CA LYS A 243 13.32 15.79 -2.09
C LYS A 243 12.53 14.48 -2.18
N ILE A 244 11.28 14.43 -1.67
CA ILE A 244 10.40 13.26 -1.83
C ILE A 244 10.16 12.99 -3.32
N PHE A 245 9.86 14.05 -4.10
CA PHE A 245 9.70 13.93 -5.55
C PHE A 245 10.98 13.40 -6.22
N ILE A 246 12.13 14.02 -5.96
CA ILE A 246 13.44 13.63 -6.49
C ILE A 246 13.73 12.16 -6.15
N THR A 247 13.53 11.77 -4.88
CA THR A 247 13.75 10.40 -4.42
C THR A 247 12.88 9.41 -5.19
N SER A 248 11.61 9.74 -5.44
CA SER A 248 10.68 8.86 -6.16
C SER A 248 11.12 8.63 -7.61
N VAL A 249 11.63 9.65 -8.30
CA VAL A 249 12.09 9.52 -9.68
C VAL A 249 13.46 8.84 -9.78
N LYS A 250 14.36 9.05 -8.82
CA LYS A 250 15.67 8.37 -8.76
C LYS A 250 15.57 6.88 -8.46
N LYS A 251 14.61 6.48 -7.62
CA LYS A 251 14.38 5.06 -7.27
C LYS A 251 13.63 4.27 -8.33
N SER A 252 13.17 4.92 -9.39
CA SER A 252 12.43 4.24 -10.44
C SER A 252 13.28 3.18 -11.14
N SER A 253 12.75 1.96 -11.19
CA SER A 253 13.39 0.83 -11.87
C SER A 253 12.67 0.42 -13.16
N ARG A 254 11.37 0.70 -13.25
CA ARG A 254 10.56 0.39 -14.43
C ARG A 254 10.36 1.57 -15.39
N GLY A 255 11.02 2.69 -15.12
CA GLY A 255 10.82 3.96 -15.81
C GLY A 255 9.58 4.70 -15.29
N ILE A 256 9.62 6.02 -15.37
CA ILE A 256 8.52 6.89 -14.92
C ILE A 256 7.52 7.07 -16.05
N HIS A 257 6.24 6.90 -15.75
CA HIS A 257 5.17 7.22 -16.67
C HIS A 257 5.15 8.74 -16.95
N ARG A 258 5.22 9.14 -18.23
CA ARG A 258 5.29 10.53 -18.70
C ARG A 258 4.06 10.94 -19.49
#